data_82e65bedbe3a94b5ca38d1d8b072b305
#
_entry.id   82e65bedbe3a94b5ca38d1d8b072b305
#
_cell.length_a   1.000
_cell.length_b   1.000
_cell.length_c   1.000
_cell.angle_alpha   90.00
_cell.angle_beta   90.00
_cell.angle_gamma   90.00
#
_symmetry.space_group_name_H-M   'P 1'
#
loop_
_entity.id
_entity.type
_entity.pdbx_description
1 polymer ?
#
loop_
_entity_poly.entity_id
_entity_poly.type
_entity_poly.pdbx_seq_one_letter_code
_entity_poly.pdbx_strand_id
1 'polypeptide(L)'
;MSSSRPHRPPRLYLRRALALLAGCGSVGCTEPVMRMHGFTADQLTELVRVGFAAAITERTVGEWRQPLEVKRFKITEAGDRALG
;
A
#
# COMPACT_ATOMS: atom_id res chain seq x y z
N MET A 1 31.81 6.83 7.42
CA MET A 1 31.37 6.56 7.48
C MET A 1 30.55 6.39 7.28
N SER A 2 30.34 6.28 7.19
CA SER A 2 29.66 6.04 7.03
C SER A 2 28.75 5.96 6.94
N SER A 3 28.45 5.84 6.71
CA SER A 3 27.57 5.72 6.62
C SER A 3 26.84 5.32 6.97
N SER A 4 26.82 5.17 7.25
CA SER A 4 26.27 4.67 7.66
C SER A 4 25.19 4.58 7.95
N ARG A 5 24.54 4.75 7.61
CA ARG A 5 23.47 4.72 7.87
C ARG A 5 22.95 3.69 7.95
N PRO A 6 22.39 3.37 8.60
CA PRO A 6 21.90 2.27 8.83
C PRO A 6 20.79 2.14 8.18
N HIS A 7 20.64 2.08 7.54
CA HIS A 7 19.56 2.09 7.09
C HIS A 7 18.88 1.01 7.06
N ARG A 8 17.82 0.96 7.45
CA ARG A 8 17.10 -0.03 7.40
C ARG A 8 16.75 -0.28 6.11
N PRO A 9 16.76 -1.41 5.66
CA PRO A 9 16.39 -1.75 4.37
C PRO A 9 14.98 -1.35 4.13
N PRO A 10 14.70 -0.59 3.17
CA PRO A 10 13.34 -0.24 2.86
C PRO A 10 12.52 -1.46 2.59
N ARG A 11 13.13 -2.59 2.32
CA ARG A 11 12.40 -3.77 2.05
C ARG A 11 11.60 -4.32 3.18
N LEU A 12 11.94 -3.94 4.44
CA LEU A 12 11.16 -4.43 5.56
C LEU A 12 9.71 -4.00 5.49
N TYR A 13 9.47 -2.72 5.23
CA TYR A 13 8.09 -2.28 5.16
C TYR A 13 7.44 -2.78 3.89
N LEU A 14 8.21 -2.94 2.83
CA LEU A 14 7.65 -3.46 1.59
C LEU A 14 7.10 -4.86 1.78
N ARG A 15 7.86 -5.73 2.43
CA ARG A 15 7.38 -7.09 2.66
C ARG A 15 6.15 -7.10 3.53
N ARG A 16 6.14 -6.29 4.57
CA ARG A 16 4.98 -6.24 5.46
C ARG A 16 3.76 -5.72 4.71
N ALA A 17 3.94 -4.68 3.91
CA ALA A 17 2.84 -4.13 3.15
C ALA A 17 2.32 -5.13 2.12
N LEU A 18 3.23 -5.82 1.44
CA LEU A 18 2.82 -6.79 0.44
C LEU A 18 2.10 -7.97 1.07
N ALA A 19 2.56 -8.41 2.24
CA ALA A 19 1.88 -9.48 2.94
C ALA A 19 0.46 -9.07 3.31
N LEU A 20 0.30 -7.84 3.76
CA LEU A 20 -1.03 -7.35 4.10
C LEU A 20 -1.91 -7.28 2.86
N LEU A 21 -1.38 -6.75 1.78
CA LEU A 21 -2.15 -6.63 0.54
C LEU A 21 -2.52 -8.01 0.00
N ALA A 22 -1.60 -8.96 0.08
CA ALA A 22 -1.90 -10.31 -0.38
C ALA A 22 -3.02 -10.92 0.45
N GLY A 23 -3.03 -10.63 1.75
CA GLY A 23 -4.10 -11.12 2.61
C GLY A 23 -5.45 -10.50 2.32
N CYS A 24 -5.46 -9.32 1.71
CA CYS A 24 -6.71 -8.68 1.33
C CYS A 24 -7.31 -9.25 0.05
N GLY A 25 -6.52 -10.01 -0.68
CA GLY A 25 -7.02 -10.64 -1.90
C GLY A 25 -7.24 -9.65 -3.02
N SER A 26 -8.11 -10.02 -3.94
CA SER A 26 -8.34 -9.19 -5.11
C SER A 26 -9.09 -7.91 -4.78
N VAL A 27 -9.71 -7.84 -3.61
CA VAL A 27 -10.39 -6.62 -3.19
C VAL A 27 -9.38 -5.53 -2.84
N GLY A 28 -8.26 -5.92 -2.26
CA GLY A 28 -7.25 -4.97 -1.85
C GLY A 28 -7.57 -4.35 -0.50
N CYS A 29 -6.71 -3.47 -0.06
CA CYS A 29 -6.87 -2.76 1.20
C CYS A 29 -7.06 -1.28 0.94
N THR A 30 -7.97 -0.65 1.68
CA THR A 30 -8.15 0.78 1.56
C THR A 30 -7.00 1.51 2.23
N GLU A 31 -6.82 2.76 1.86
CA GLU A 31 -5.76 3.56 2.45
C GLU A 31 -5.89 3.67 3.97
N PRO A 32 -7.09 3.93 4.52
CA PRO A 32 -7.19 3.99 5.98
C PRO A 32 -6.75 2.71 6.66
N VAL A 33 -7.05 1.56 6.08
CA VAL A 33 -6.63 0.29 6.66
C VAL A 33 -5.11 0.18 6.65
N MET A 34 -4.49 0.55 5.52
CA MET A 34 -3.04 0.50 5.44
C MET A 34 -2.41 1.44 6.46
N ARG A 35 -2.99 2.63 6.63
CA ARG A 35 -2.48 3.60 7.59
C ARG A 35 -2.64 3.09 9.02
N MET A 36 -3.71 2.38 9.30
CA MET A 36 -3.90 1.78 10.63
C MET A 36 -2.84 0.75 10.95
N HIS A 37 -2.31 0.12 9.94
CA HIS A 37 -1.24 -0.86 10.13
C HIS A 37 0.14 -0.21 10.18
N GLY A 38 0.20 1.10 10.17
CA GLY A 38 1.45 1.81 10.36
C GLY A 38 2.16 2.25 9.10
N PHE A 39 1.54 2.09 7.94
CA PHE A 39 2.18 2.50 6.70
C PHE A 39 1.86 3.97 6.43
N THR A 40 2.88 4.70 6.00
CA THR A 40 2.70 6.12 5.72
C THR A 40 2.25 6.31 4.27
N ALA A 41 1.73 7.50 3.99
CA ALA A 41 1.32 7.82 2.63
C ALA A 41 2.51 7.71 1.67
N ASP A 42 3.70 8.11 2.11
CA ASP A 42 4.89 8.02 1.28
C ASP A 42 5.24 6.58 0.96
N GLN A 43 5.10 5.70 1.95
CA GLN A 43 5.37 4.28 1.74
C GLN A 43 4.38 3.68 0.75
N LEU A 44 3.12 4.06 0.86
CA LEU A 44 2.11 3.56 -0.07
C LEU A 44 2.38 4.06 -1.49
N THR A 45 2.77 5.32 -1.61
CA THR A 45 3.14 5.88 -2.90
C THR A 45 4.32 5.14 -3.50
N GLU A 46 5.27 4.78 -2.66
CA GLU A 46 6.45 4.06 -3.13
C GLU A 46 6.08 2.68 -3.67
N LEU A 47 5.16 1.98 -3.00
CA LEU A 47 4.70 0.69 -3.48
C LEU A 47 4.14 0.79 -4.89
N VAL A 48 3.38 1.85 -5.15
CA VAL A 48 2.80 2.04 -6.47
C VAL A 48 3.89 2.42 -7.47
N ARG A 49 4.81 3.26 -7.04
CA ARG A 49 5.86 3.74 -7.93
C ARG A 49 6.75 2.60 -8.41
N VAL A 50 7.06 1.66 -7.53
CA VAL A 50 7.91 0.54 -7.93
C VAL A 50 7.12 -0.57 -8.62
N GLY A 51 5.81 -0.43 -8.72
CA GLY A 51 5.00 -1.39 -9.46
C GLY A 51 4.53 -2.58 -8.67
N PHE A 52 4.71 -2.59 -7.35
CA PHE A 52 4.29 -3.71 -6.52
C PHE A 52 2.85 -3.62 -6.10
N ALA A 53 2.24 -2.46 -6.22
CA ALA A 53 0.84 -2.27 -5.88
C ALA A 53 0.22 -1.33 -6.89
N ALA A 54 -1.08 -1.46 -7.07
CA ALA A 54 -1.85 -0.56 -7.92
C ALA A 54 -2.81 0.21 -7.04
N ALA A 55 -2.91 1.50 -7.28
CA ALA A 55 -3.83 2.34 -6.53
C ALA A 55 -5.06 2.58 -7.37
N ILE A 56 -6.23 2.37 -6.76
CA ILE A 56 -7.50 2.58 -7.41
C ILE A 56 -8.28 3.55 -6.57
N THR A 57 -8.81 4.58 -7.19
CA THR A 57 -9.66 5.53 -6.48
C THR A 57 -11.11 5.19 -6.79
N GLU A 58 -11.87 4.92 -5.73
CA GLU A 58 -13.28 4.62 -5.87
C GLU A 58 -14.08 5.78 -5.36
N ARG A 59 -15.12 6.13 -6.07
CA ARG A 59 -16.02 7.16 -5.63
C ARG A 59 -17.30 6.55 -5.17
N THR A 60 -17.77 7.03 -4.04
CA THR A 60 -19.03 6.58 -3.52
C THR A 60 -19.75 7.81 -2.97
N VAL A 61 -21.05 7.68 -2.76
CA VAL A 61 -21.83 8.77 -2.22
C VAL A 61 -22.13 8.46 -0.77
N GLY A 62 -21.73 9.37 0.11
CA GLY A 62 -21.97 9.19 1.52
C GLY A 62 -23.41 9.53 1.88
N GLU A 63 -23.70 9.41 3.17
CA GLU A 63 -25.04 9.64 3.67
C GLU A 63 -25.56 11.02 3.37
N TRP A 64 -24.66 11.98 3.32
CA TRP A 64 -25.07 13.36 3.09
C TRP A 64 -24.94 13.74 1.63
N ARG A 65 -24.90 12.73 0.77
CA ARG A 65 -24.78 12.96 -0.67
C ARG A 65 -23.50 13.65 -1.05
N GLN A 66 -22.52 13.56 -0.19
CA GLN A 66 -21.22 14.11 -0.52
C GLN A 66 -20.41 13.03 -1.19
N PRO A 67 -19.72 13.37 -2.27
CA PRO A 67 -18.88 12.38 -2.91
C PRO A 67 -17.71 12.04 -1.99
N LEU A 68 -17.49 10.78 -1.82
CA LEU A 68 -16.36 10.29 -1.03
C LEU A 68 -15.43 9.56 -1.96
N GLU A 69 -14.16 9.83 -1.81
CA GLU A 69 -13.15 9.11 -2.58
C GLU A 69 -12.36 8.25 -1.64
N VAL A 70 -12.27 6.96 -1.97
CA VAL A 70 -11.51 6.02 -1.17
C VAL A 70 -10.44 5.45 -2.06
N LYS A 71 -9.20 5.55 -1.60
CA LYS A 71 -8.10 4.97 -2.33
C LYS A 71 -7.92 3.54 -1.85
N ARG A 72 -7.77 2.63 -2.80
CA ARG A 72 -7.63 1.23 -2.49
C ARG A 72 -6.37 0.72 -3.18
N PHE A 73 -5.61 -0.08 -2.47
CA PHE A 73 -4.37 -0.62 -2.98
C PHE A 73 -4.50 -2.11 -3.16
N LYS A 74 -4.06 -2.60 -4.30
CA LYS A 74 -4.07 -4.03 -4.60
C LYS A 74 -2.66 -4.45 -4.94
N ILE A 75 -2.31 -5.67 -4.55
CA ILE A 75 -1.01 -6.21 -4.91
C ILE A 75 -1.01 -6.53 -6.41
N THR A 76 0.09 -6.22 -7.07
CA THR A 76 0.24 -6.57 -8.47
C THR A 76 0.95 -7.91 -8.59
N GLU A 77 1.03 -8.40 -9.80
CA GLU A 77 1.77 -9.63 -10.05
C GLU A 77 3.23 -9.48 -9.64
N ALA A 78 3.82 -8.31 -9.95
CA ALA A 78 5.19 -8.04 -9.55
C ALA A 78 5.32 -8.02 -8.03
N GLY A 79 4.33 -7.44 -7.34
CA GLY A 79 4.36 -7.42 -5.88
C GLY A 79 4.24 -8.81 -5.30
N ASP A 80 3.39 -9.63 -5.89
CA ASP A 80 3.20 -10.99 -5.44
C ASP A 80 4.50 -11.78 -5.59
N ARG A 81 5.19 -11.59 -6.70
CA ARG A 81 6.48 -12.24 -6.92
C ARG A 81 7.53 -11.75 -5.94
N ALA A 82 7.51 -10.47 -5.62
CA ALA A 82 8.46 -9.91 -4.67
C ALA A 82 8.23 -10.44 -3.28
N LEU A 83 6.97 -10.73 -2.95
CA LEU A 83 6.64 -11.26 -1.65
C LEU A 83 7.10 -12.69 -1.50
N GLY A 84 6.94 -13.42 -2.52
CA GLY A 84 7.16 -14.80 -2.49
C GLY A 84 8.42 -15.38 -2.63
#